data_0f7a60f23079e6b2bc0ba26406911359
#
_entry.id   0f7a60f23079e6b2bc0ba26406911359
#
_cell.length_a   1.000
_cell.length_b   1.000
_cell.length_c   1.000
_cell.angle_alpha   90.00
_cell.angle_beta   90.00
_cell.angle_gamma   90.00
#
_symmetry.space_group_name_H-M   'P 1'
#
loop_
_entity.id
_entity.type
_entity.pdbx_description
1 polymer ?
#
loop_
_entity_poly.entity_id
_entity_poly.type
_entity_poly.pdbx_seq_one_letter_code
_entity_poly.pdbx_strand_id
1 'polypeptide(L)'
;DIYIRAVRDTFGDIPVVVANDGDVSALAGAMSLGENNILGIAMGTSEAVGYVDENGNITGWLNELAFMPVDANPEAMADEWSGDIGCGVKYFSQDGVIKRAPRAGIELPQDASPAEKLKAVQTLMDSGSAAAEAVYRSIGVYLAHSLALYYGYYGFKYVLLLGRVMSGRGGDVILEKCREVLADEYPE
;
A
#
# COMPACT_ATOMS: atom_id res chain seq x y z
N ASP A 1 -23.02 18.59 4.20
CA ASP A 1 -22.56 17.20 4.22
C ASP A 1 -23.59 16.33 4.97
N ILE A 2 -24.02 15.23 4.34
CA ILE A 2 -25.07 14.34 4.86
C ILE A 2 -24.62 13.64 6.17
N TYR A 3 -23.36 13.28 6.27
CA TYR A 3 -22.80 12.60 7.44
C TYR A 3 -22.75 13.54 8.65
N ILE A 4 -22.27 14.75 8.47
CA ILE A 4 -22.25 15.78 9.53
C ILE A 4 -23.65 16.05 10.05
N ARG A 5 -24.64 16.16 9.13
CA ARG A 5 -26.05 16.36 9.52
C ARG A 5 -26.57 15.16 10.32
N ALA A 6 -26.38 13.93 9.82
CA ALA A 6 -26.86 12.73 10.49
C ALA A 6 -26.26 12.57 11.90
N VAL A 7 -24.98 12.87 12.07
CA VAL A 7 -24.33 12.84 13.40
C VAL A 7 -24.92 13.92 14.32
N ARG A 8 -25.09 15.16 13.84
CA ARG A 8 -25.65 16.25 14.63
C ARG A 8 -27.12 16.01 15.02
N ASP A 9 -27.89 15.45 14.11
CA ASP A 9 -29.30 15.10 14.36
C ASP A 9 -29.44 14.03 15.46
N THR A 10 -28.44 13.15 15.59
CA THR A 10 -28.44 12.05 16.55
C THR A 10 -27.80 12.42 17.90
N PHE A 11 -26.66 13.12 17.87
CA PHE A 11 -25.80 13.35 19.03
C PHE A 11 -25.72 14.83 19.46
N GLY A 12 -26.44 15.73 18.78
CA GLY A 12 -26.37 17.15 19.02
C GLY A 12 -25.19 17.85 18.36
N ASP A 13 -24.91 19.09 18.76
CA ASP A 13 -23.87 19.93 18.16
C ASP A 13 -22.48 19.57 18.70
N ILE A 14 -21.96 18.44 18.24
CA ILE A 14 -20.61 17.99 18.53
C ILE A 14 -19.67 18.27 17.34
N PRO A 15 -18.36 18.47 17.57
CA PRO A 15 -17.38 18.56 16.49
C PRO A 15 -17.37 17.27 15.65
N VAL A 16 -17.48 17.41 14.34
CA VAL A 16 -17.46 16.28 13.39
C VAL A 16 -16.51 16.60 12.27
N VAL A 17 -15.58 15.67 12.02
CA VAL A 17 -14.68 15.67 10.87
C VAL A 17 -14.90 14.39 10.09
N VAL A 18 -15.04 14.52 8.76
CA VAL A 18 -15.08 13.39 7.83
C VAL A 18 -13.75 13.39 7.08
N ALA A 19 -13.03 12.30 7.18
CA ALA A 19 -11.74 12.13 6.53
C ALA A 19 -11.66 10.76 5.83
N ASN A 20 -10.77 10.63 4.86
CA ASN A 20 -10.45 9.36 4.22
C ASN A 20 -9.71 8.45 5.21
N ASP A 21 -9.92 7.13 5.15
CA ASP A 21 -9.29 6.17 6.05
C ASP A 21 -7.76 6.09 5.87
N GLY A 22 -7.27 6.28 4.64
CA GLY A 22 -5.85 6.40 4.36
C GLY A 22 -5.23 7.61 5.07
N ASP A 23 -5.88 8.77 5.01
CA ASP A 23 -5.42 9.99 5.69
C ASP A 23 -5.41 9.82 7.21
N VAL A 24 -6.46 9.20 7.76
CA VAL A 24 -6.53 8.92 9.22
C VAL A 24 -5.42 7.98 9.65
N SER A 25 -5.10 6.97 8.84
CA SER A 25 -4.01 6.03 9.10
C SER A 25 -2.65 6.71 9.06
N ALA A 26 -2.41 7.57 8.06
CA ALA A 26 -1.19 8.36 7.96
C ALA A 26 -1.03 9.33 9.14
N LEU A 27 -2.12 10.00 9.55
CA LEU A 27 -2.12 10.91 10.69
C LEU A 27 -1.84 10.17 12.01
N ALA A 28 -2.47 9.02 12.23
CA ALA A 28 -2.20 8.19 13.40
C ALA A 28 -0.73 7.74 13.46
N GLY A 29 -0.16 7.37 12.30
CA GLY A 29 1.26 7.07 12.17
C GLY A 29 2.16 8.26 12.49
N ALA A 30 1.85 9.43 11.94
CA ALA A 30 2.58 10.67 12.21
C ALA A 30 2.60 11.00 13.71
N MET A 31 1.44 10.93 14.36
CA MET A 31 1.31 11.15 15.81
C MET A 31 2.11 10.12 16.63
N SER A 32 2.08 8.85 16.22
CA SER A 32 2.81 7.78 16.92
C SER A 32 4.33 7.90 16.79
N LEU A 33 4.80 8.34 15.64
CA LEU A 33 6.24 8.53 15.35
C LEU A 33 6.76 9.88 15.87
N GLY A 34 5.88 10.86 16.12
CA GLY A 34 6.25 12.23 16.43
C GLY A 34 6.90 12.96 15.25
N GLU A 35 6.55 12.57 14.02
CA GLU A 35 7.11 13.09 12.77
C GLU A 35 5.99 13.56 11.84
N ASN A 36 6.31 14.53 10.98
CA ASN A 36 5.43 15.08 9.95
C ASN A 36 5.99 14.80 8.55
N ASN A 37 5.30 15.26 7.53
CA ASN A 37 5.67 15.07 6.12
C ASN A 37 5.77 13.57 5.78
N ILE A 38 4.68 12.84 6.02
CA ILE A 38 4.60 11.38 5.92
C ILE A 38 3.62 10.97 4.81
N LEU A 39 4.08 10.14 3.89
CA LEU A 39 3.23 9.37 2.99
C LEU A 39 2.94 8.01 3.63
N GLY A 40 1.68 7.73 3.98
CA GLY A 40 1.24 6.45 4.51
C GLY A 40 0.64 5.59 3.39
N ILE A 41 1.13 4.35 3.23
CA ILE A 41 0.62 3.38 2.26
C ILE A 41 0.20 2.12 3.00
N ALA A 42 -1.09 1.83 3.00
CA ALA A 42 -1.65 0.63 3.62
C ALA A 42 -1.89 -0.46 2.55
N MET A 43 -1.13 -1.55 2.63
CA MET A 43 -1.21 -2.71 1.74
C MET A 43 -2.06 -3.81 2.38
N GLY A 44 -3.36 -3.71 2.21
CA GLY A 44 -4.35 -4.62 2.79
C GLY A 44 -5.11 -5.44 1.73
N THR A 45 -6.42 -5.52 1.88
CA THR A 45 -7.35 -6.08 0.87
C THR A 45 -7.29 -5.25 -0.41
N SER A 46 -7.20 -3.92 -0.25
CA SER A 46 -6.91 -2.93 -1.26
C SER A 46 -5.68 -2.12 -0.85
N GLU A 47 -5.29 -1.16 -1.68
CA GLU A 47 -4.33 -0.13 -1.33
C GLU A 47 -5.10 1.10 -0.84
N ALA A 48 -4.68 1.66 0.29
CA ALA A 48 -5.15 2.95 0.77
C ALA A 48 -3.94 3.84 1.07
N VAL A 49 -4.03 5.11 0.66
CA VAL A 49 -2.93 6.06 0.84
C VAL A 49 -3.43 7.31 1.52
N GLY A 50 -2.60 7.86 2.39
CA GLY A 50 -2.84 9.16 3.03
C GLY A 50 -1.55 9.95 3.14
N TYR A 51 -1.69 11.26 3.24
CA TYR A 51 -0.55 12.16 3.35
C TYR A 51 -0.75 13.17 4.47
N VAL A 52 0.26 13.29 5.30
CA VAL A 52 0.38 14.33 6.34
C VAL A 52 1.47 15.28 5.93
N ASP A 53 1.15 16.56 5.81
CA ASP A 53 2.08 17.59 5.37
C ASP A 53 3.19 17.92 6.40
N GLU A 54 4.09 18.82 6.08
CA GLU A 54 5.18 19.26 6.94
C GLU A 54 4.71 19.92 8.25
N ASN A 55 3.47 20.43 8.27
CA ASN A 55 2.85 21.05 9.45
C ASN A 55 2.00 20.07 10.28
N GLY A 56 1.93 18.81 9.87
CA GLY A 56 1.15 17.79 10.56
C GLY A 56 -0.33 17.78 10.20
N ASN A 57 -0.73 18.36 9.07
CA ASN A 57 -2.11 18.44 8.63
C ASN A 57 -2.44 17.42 7.53
N ILE A 58 -3.68 16.94 7.54
CA ILE A 58 -4.29 16.28 6.38
C ILE A 58 -4.56 17.35 5.32
N THR A 59 -4.11 17.13 4.09
CA THR A 59 -4.16 18.14 3.01
C THR A 59 -5.53 18.24 2.34
N GLY A 60 -6.36 17.22 2.45
CA GLY A 60 -7.60 17.09 1.67
C GLY A 60 -7.39 16.74 0.20
N TRP A 61 -6.19 16.35 -0.19
CA TRP A 61 -5.91 15.79 -1.50
C TRP A 61 -6.57 14.42 -1.63
N LEU A 62 -6.87 13.99 -2.87
CA LEU A 62 -7.59 12.74 -3.09
C LEU A 62 -6.80 11.49 -2.68
N ASN A 63 -5.47 11.52 -2.84
CA ASN A 63 -4.52 10.45 -2.45
C ASN A 63 -4.85 9.05 -3.02
N GLU A 64 -5.51 8.96 -4.18
CA GLU A 64 -5.92 7.70 -4.80
C GLU A 64 -4.77 7.06 -5.60
N LEU A 65 -3.65 6.79 -4.93
CA LEU A 65 -2.48 6.18 -5.55
C LEU A 65 -2.72 4.72 -5.96
N ALA A 66 -3.78 4.10 -5.46
CA ALA A 66 -4.27 2.80 -5.92
C ALA A 66 -4.50 2.74 -7.45
N PHE A 67 -4.81 3.89 -8.07
CA PHE A 67 -5.03 4.00 -9.51
C PHE A 67 -3.84 4.61 -10.27
N MET A 68 -2.76 4.93 -9.58
CA MET A 68 -1.54 5.41 -10.26
C MET A 68 -0.88 4.28 -11.08
N PRO A 69 -0.34 4.59 -12.28
CA PRO A 69 0.38 3.59 -13.07
C PRO A 69 1.68 3.18 -12.37
N VAL A 70 1.83 1.89 -12.16
CA VAL A 70 2.97 1.23 -11.52
C VAL A 70 3.73 0.32 -12.49
N ASP A 71 3.01 -0.29 -13.41
CA ASP A 71 3.57 -1.19 -14.42
C ASP A 71 3.08 -0.80 -15.81
N ALA A 72 3.99 -0.31 -16.65
CA ALA A 72 3.69 0.13 -18.01
C ALA A 72 3.66 -1.01 -19.04
N ASN A 73 3.83 -2.27 -18.61
CA ASN A 73 3.75 -3.42 -19.52
C ASN A 73 2.30 -3.54 -20.04
N PRO A 74 2.08 -3.64 -21.37
CA PRO A 74 0.75 -3.85 -21.94
C PRO A 74 0.04 -5.12 -21.43
N GLU A 75 0.80 -6.10 -20.94
CA GLU A 75 0.29 -7.34 -20.34
C GLU A 75 0.25 -7.30 -18.80
N ALA A 76 0.39 -6.10 -18.21
CA ALA A 76 0.29 -5.94 -16.78
C ALA A 76 -1.11 -6.30 -16.27
N MET A 77 -1.22 -6.51 -14.97
CA MET A 77 -2.49 -6.87 -14.34
C MET A 77 -3.52 -5.75 -14.51
N ALA A 78 -4.70 -6.08 -15.00
CA ALA A 78 -5.84 -5.17 -15.02
C ALA A 78 -6.58 -5.21 -13.68
N ASP A 79 -7.08 -4.06 -13.26
CA ASP A 79 -7.99 -3.98 -12.13
C ASP A 79 -9.41 -4.31 -12.58
N GLU A 80 -10.05 -5.23 -11.89
CA GLU A 80 -11.36 -5.75 -12.27
C GLU A 80 -12.49 -4.73 -12.06
N TRP A 81 -12.24 -3.71 -11.24
CA TRP A 81 -13.22 -2.68 -10.92
C TRP A 81 -13.12 -1.47 -11.87
N SER A 82 -11.91 -0.91 -12.03
CA SER A 82 -11.70 0.29 -12.86
C SER A 82 -11.43 -0.06 -14.33
N GLY A 83 -10.88 -1.25 -14.60
CA GLY A 83 -10.34 -1.64 -15.90
C GLY A 83 -8.93 -1.11 -16.19
N ASP A 84 -8.33 -0.39 -15.26
CA ASP A 84 -6.98 0.17 -15.40
C ASP A 84 -5.93 -0.95 -15.42
N ILE A 85 -4.95 -0.81 -16.32
CA ILE A 85 -3.86 -1.78 -16.49
C ILE A 85 -2.64 -1.28 -15.72
N GLY A 86 -2.06 -2.13 -14.88
CA GLY A 86 -0.81 -1.84 -14.19
C GLY A 86 -0.91 -0.83 -13.05
N CYS A 87 -2.09 -0.61 -12.47
CA CYS A 87 -2.30 0.35 -11.40
C CYS A 87 -1.87 -0.18 -10.02
N GLY A 88 -1.63 0.75 -9.07
CA GLY A 88 -1.07 0.52 -7.74
C GLY A 88 -1.76 -0.61 -6.97
N VAL A 89 -3.08 -0.65 -6.92
CA VAL A 89 -3.83 -1.66 -6.18
C VAL A 89 -3.50 -3.11 -6.58
N LYS A 90 -3.05 -3.35 -7.81
CA LYS A 90 -2.63 -4.69 -8.27
C LYS A 90 -1.22 -5.07 -7.84
N TYR A 91 -0.49 -4.15 -7.21
CA TYR A 91 0.89 -4.31 -6.76
C TYR A 91 1.03 -4.16 -5.26
N PHE A 92 0.33 -3.20 -4.65
CA PHE A 92 0.44 -2.82 -3.25
C PHE A 92 -0.77 -3.24 -2.41
N SER A 93 -1.32 -4.43 -2.73
CA SER A 93 -2.38 -5.08 -1.98
C SER A 93 -2.15 -6.59 -1.90
N GLN A 94 -3.08 -7.31 -1.27
CA GLN A 94 -3.06 -8.78 -1.28
C GLN A 94 -3.04 -9.38 -2.70
N ASP A 95 -3.65 -8.71 -3.68
CA ASP A 95 -3.64 -9.12 -5.08
C ASP A 95 -2.21 -9.13 -5.64
N GLY A 96 -1.38 -8.18 -5.23
CA GLY A 96 0.03 -8.13 -5.60
C GLY A 96 0.78 -9.42 -5.22
N VAL A 97 0.47 -10.01 -4.09
CA VAL A 97 1.03 -11.29 -3.65
C VAL A 97 0.36 -12.47 -4.35
N ILE A 98 -0.98 -12.51 -4.33
CA ILE A 98 -1.77 -13.67 -4.82
C ILE A 98 -1.58 -13.89 -6.32
N LYS A 99 -1.63 -12.82 -7.12
CA LYS A 99 -1.54 -12.93 -8.59
C LYS A 99 -0.11 -13.17 -9.09
N ARG A 100 0.91 -12.88 -8.26
CA ARG A 100 2.30 -13.21 -8.57
C ARG A 100 2.71 -14.61 -8.13
N ALA A 101 2.07 -15.17 -7.13
CA ALA A 101 2.40 -16.49 -6.60
C ALA A 101 2.46 -17.59 -7.69
N PRO A 102 1.49 -17.71 -8.63
CA PRO A 102 1.57 -18.70 -9.71
C PRO A 102 2.75 -18.45 -10.67
N ARG A 103 3.12 -17.20 -10.92
CA ARG A 103 4.29 -16.86 -11.76
C ARG A 103 5.62 -17.29 -11.11
N ALA A 104 5.65 -17.37 -9.78
CA ALA A 104 6.77 -17.90 -9.01
C ALA A 104 6.70 -19.43 -8.79
N GLY A 105 5.73 -20.11 -9.40
CA GLY A 105 5.55 -21.57 -9.27
C GLY A 105 4.85 -22.00 -7.97
N ILE A 106 4.14 -21.08 -7.30
CA ILE A 106 3.37 -21.39 -6.09
C ILE A 106 1.92 -21.69 -6.48
N GLU A 107 1.47 -22.91 -6.22
CA GLU A 107 0.06 -23.28 -6.37
C GLU A 107 -0.73 -22.81 -5.16
N LEU A 108 -1.82 -22.09 -5.42
CA LEU A 108 -2.74 -21.60 -4.38
C LEU A 108 -4.04 -22.40 -4.40
N PRO A 109 -4.65 -22.68 -3.24
CA PRO A 109 -5.94 -23.36 -3.18
C PRO A 109 -7.00 -22.57 -3.97
N GLN A 110 -7.70 -23.24 -4.89
CA GLN A 110 -8.65 -22.57 -5.79
C GLN A 110 -9.84 -21.99 -5.04
N ASP A 111 -10.39 -22.74 -4.09
CA ASP A 111 -11.59 -22.37 -3.34
C ASP A 111 -11.29 -21.51 -2.08
N ALA A 112 -10.01 -21.17 -1.84
CA ALA A 112 -9.64 -20.34 -0.71
C ALA A 112 -9.96 -18.85 -0.97
N SER A 113 -10.36 -18.15 0.07
CA SER A 113 -10.53 -16.70 0.04
C SER A 113 -9.20 -15.99 -0.24
N PRO A 114 -9.22 -14.74 -0.73
CA PRO A 114 -7.99 -13.97 -0.93
C PRO A 114 -7.12 -13.86 0.32
N ALA A 115 -7.74 -13.72 1.50
CA ALA A 115 -7.01 -13.66 2.76
C ALA A 115 -6.30 -14.98 3.10
N GLU A 116 -6.92 -16.13 2.82
CA GLU A 116 -6.31 -17.45 3.00
C GLU A 116 -5.19 -17.70 1.98
N LYS A 117 -5.35 -17.25 0.73
CA LYS A 117 -4.31 -17.30 -0.29
C LYS A 117 -3.09 -16.48 0.11
N LEU A 118 -3.29 -15.25 0.58
CA LEU A 118 -2.21 -14.44 1.14
C LEU A 118 -1.51 -15.17 2.29
N LYS A 119 -2.29 -15.72 3.23
CA LYS A 119 -1.75 -16.47 4.38
C LYS A 119 -0.92 -17.66 3.95
N ALA A 120 -1.33 -18.38 2.89
CA ALA A 120 -0.56 -19.51 2.36
C ALA A 120 0.83 -19.06 1.86
N VAL A 121 0.91 -17.95 1.11
CA VAL A 121 2.20 -17.40 0.65
C VAL A 121 3.04 -16.91 1.82
N GLN A 122 2.44 -16.27 2.83
CA GLN A 122 3.14 -15.85 4.05
C GLN A 122 3.74 -17.06 4.79
N THR A 123 2.99 -18.15 4.91
CA THR A 123 3.48 -19.38 5.53
C THR A 123 4.67 -19.99 4.78
N LEU A 124 4.63 -19.98 3.45
CA LEU A 124 5.77 -20.37 2.62
C LEU A 124 6.97 -19.43 2.83
N MET A 125 6.74 -18.14 2.95
CA MET A 125 7.77 -17.16 3.24
C MET A 125 8.45 -17.44 4.59
N ASP A 126 7.67 -17.69 5.63
CA ASP A 126 8.17 -18.03 6.97
C ASP A 126 8.97 -19.34 6.99
N SER A 127 8.67 -20.27 6.07
CA SER A 127 9.41 -21.53 5.89
C SER A 127 10.68 -21.39 5.04
N GLY A 128 11.00 -20.20 4.53
CA GLY A 128 12.19 -19.94 3.73
C GLY A 128 12.05 -20.29 2.25
N SER A 129 10.85 -20.31 1.70
CA SER A 129 10.62 -20.57 0.28
C SER A 129 11.18 -19.46 -0.60
N ALA A 130 12.16 -19.81 -1.45
CA ALA A 130 12.73 -18.88 -2.44
C ALA A 130 11.68 -18.36 -3.44
N ALA A 131 10.66 -19.16 -3.77
CA ALA A 131 9.56 -18.74 -4.63
C ALA A 131 8.71 -17.67 -3.95
N ALA A 132 8.39 -17.83 -2.67
CA ALA A 132 7.66 -16.81 -1.90
C ALA A 132 8.50 -15.54 -1.76
N GLU A 133 9.80 -15.66 -1.47
CA GLU A 133 10.71 -14.52 -1.40
C GLU A 133 10.73 -13.74 -2.72
N ALA A 134 10.79 -14.41 -3.88
CA ALA A 134 10.77 -13.77 -5.19
C ALA A 134 9.48 -12.93 -5.41
N VAL A 135 8.33 -13.39 -4.91
CA VAL A 135 7.08 -12.62 -4.95
C VAL A 135 7.23 -11.30 -4.18
N TYR A 136 7.69 -11.35 -2.92
CA TYR A 136 7.84 -10.15 -2.10
C TYR A 136 8.95 -9.22 -2.61
N ARG A 137 10.06 -9.76 -3.10
CA ARG A 137 11.12 -8.95 -3.75
C ARG A 137 10.60 -8.19 -4.96
N SER A 138 9.75 -8.80 -5.79
CA SER A 138 9.15 -8.11 -6.94
C SER A 138 8.28 -6.92 -6.51
N ILE A 139 7.52 -7.05 -5.43
CA ILE A 139 6.74 -5.93 -4.87
C ILE A 139 7.67 -4.80 -4.40
N GLY A 140 8.79 -5.15 -3.76
CA GLY A 140 9.79 -4.17 -3.33
C GLY A 140 10.40 -3.36 -4.49
N VAL A 141 10.62 -3.99 -5.65
CA VAL A 141 11.08 -3.29 -6.87
C VAL A 141 10.05 -2.27 -7.33
N TYR A 142 8.78 -2.69 -7.50
CA TYR A 142 7.71 -1.79 -7.91
C TYR A 142 7.52 -0.65 -6.90
N LEU A 143 7.59 -0.94 -5.61
CA LEU A 143 7.47 0.08 -4.56
C LEU A 143 8.57 1.13 -4.67
N ALA A 144 9.83 0.76 -4.93
CA ALA A 144 10.93 1.69 -5.06
C ALA A 144 10.69 2.70 -6.19
N HIS A 145 10.35 2.22 -7.38
CA HIS A 145 10.08 3.08 -8.53
C HIS A 145 8.84 3.96 -8.29
N SER A 146 7.80 3.41 -7.66
CA SER A 146 6.60 4.20 -7.32
C SER A 146 6.91 5.28 -6.29
N LEU A 147 7.72 4.99 -5.26
CA LEU A 147 8.11 5.99 -4.27
C LEU A 147 8.94 7.13 -4.88
N ALA A 148 9.85 6.83 -5.82
CA ALA A 148 10.58 7.85 -6.55
C ALA A 148 9.63 8.77 -7.35
N LEU A 149 8.62 8.19 -8.02
CA LEU A 149 7.59 8.95 -8.73
C LEU A 149 6.75 9.78 -7.75
N TYR A 150 6.27 9.18 -6.67
CA TYR A 150 5.40 9.84 -5.69
C TYR A 150 6.14 10.98 -4.97
N TYR A 151 7.43 10.83 -4.72
CA TYR A 151 8.26 11.90 -4.14
C TYR A 151 8.22 13.19 -4.95
N GLY A 152 8.16 13.11 -6.27
CA GLY A 152 8.03 14.26 -7.15
C GLY A 152 6.75 15.07 -6.95
N TYR A 153 5.68 14.46 -6.42
CA TYR A 153 4.40 15.12 -6.16
C TYR A 153 4.24 15.55 -4.71
N TYR A 154 4.66 14.71 -3.76
CA TYR A 154 4.40 14.90 -2.33
C TYR A 154 5.57 15.52 -1.58
N GLY A 155 6.82 15.32 -2.03
CA GLY A 155 8.01 15.77 -1.33
C GLY A 155 8.12 15.24 0.11
N PHE A 156 7.57 14.05 0.37
CA PHE A 156 7.52 13.44 1.70
C PHE A 156 8.93 13.19 2.26
N LYS A 157 9.06 13.31 3.57
CA LYS A 157 10.30 13.00 4.30
C LYS A 157 10.34 11.54 4.77
N TYR A 158 9.17 11.01 5.11
CA TYR A 158 9.02 9.66 5.61
C TYR A 158 7.94 8.91 4.84
N VAL A 159 8.11 7.59 4.75
CA VAL A 159 7.11 6.66 4.24
C VAL A 159 6.71 5.69 5.34
N LEU A 160 5.43 5.60 5.62
CA LEU A 160 4.86 4.63 6.55
C LEU A 160 4.17 3.53 5.75
N LEU A 161 4.67 2.31 5.86
CA LEU A 161 4.10 1.14 5.21
C LEU A 161 3.34 0.28 6.22
N LEU A 162 2.09 -0.02 5.92
CA LEU A 162 1.14 -0.69 6.81
C LEU A 162 0.45 -1.85 6.09
N GLY A 163 -0.34 -2.60 6.84
CA GLY A 163 -1.24 -3.62 6.32
C GLY A 163 -0.69 -5.03 6.33
N ARG A 164 -1.56 -5.99 5.99
CA ARG A 164 -1.25 -7.42 6.12
C ARG A 164 -0.15 -7.90 5.19
N VAL A 165 0.02 -7.27 4.03
CA VAL A 165 1.10 -7.60 3.09
C VAL A 165 2.46 -7.28 3.71
N MET A 166 2.53 -6.22 4.51
CA MET A 166 3.75 -5.79 5.20
C MET A 166 4.02 -6.56 6.51
N SER A 167 3.18 -7.53 6.87
CA SER A 167 3.34 -8.30 8.11
C SER A 167 4.41 -9.38 7.97
N GLY A 168 5.25 -9.53 9.02
CA GLY A 168 6.24 -10.60 9.12
C GLY A 168 7.36 -10.51 8.09
N ARG A 169 8.01 -11.63 7.81
CA ARG A 169 9.19 -11.72 6.93
C ARG A 169 8.96 -11.15 5.52
N GLY A 170 7.75 -11.26 4.98
CA GLY A 170 7.42 -10.70 3.66
C GLY A 170 7.59 -9.19 3.61
N GLY A 171 7.13 -8.48 4.65
CA GLY A 171 7.30 -7.04 4.78
C GLY A 171 8.77 -6.62 4.86
N ASP A 172 9.59 -7.38 5.61
CA ASP A 172 11.03 -7.13 5.70
C ASP A 172 11.69 -7.23 4.32
N VAL A 173 11.34 -8.26 3.55
CA VAL A 173 11.89 -8.47 2.19
C VAL A 173 11.47 -7.37 1.21
N ILE A 174 10.22 -6.89 1.29
CA ILE A 174 9.77 -5.73 0.50
C ILE A 174 10.64 -4.51 0.82
N LEU A 175 10.83 -4.21 2.11
CA LEU A 175 11.63 -3.07 2.56
C LEU A 175 13.09 -3.18 2.17
N GLU A 176 13.71 -4.34 2.37
CA GLU A 176 15.10 -4.60 1.99
C GLU A 176 15.29 -4.35 0.49
N LYS A 177 14.43 -4.95 -0.35
CA LYS A 177 14.55 -4.81 -1.81
C LYS A 177 14.21 -3.39 -2.29
N CYS A 178 13.22 -2.74 -1.69
CA CYS A 178 12.90 -1.35 -2.01
C CYS A 178 14.11 -0.44 -1.72
N ARG A 179 14.74 -0.56 -0.56
CA ARG A 179 15.94 0.22 -0.21
C ARG A 179 17.12 -0.06 -1.13
N GLU A 180 17.33 -1.31 -1.51
CA GLU A 180 18.37 -1.71 -2.47
C GLU A 180 18.17 -0.96 -3.79
N VAL A 181 16.97 -1.02 -4.39
CA VAL A 181 16.67 -0.34 -5.67
C VAL A 181 16.78 1.18 -5.56
N LEU A 182 16.26 1.77 -4.46
CA LEU A 182 16.37 3.21 -4.25
C LEU A 182 17.82 3.66 -4.15
N ALA A 183 18.68 2.90 -3.46
CA ALA A 183 20.10 3.22 -3.34
C ALA A 183 20.86 3.09 -4.66
N ASP A 184 20.50 2.10 -5.49
CA ASP A 184 21.17 1.83 -6.75
C ASP A 184 20.72 2.77 -7.88
N GLU A 185 19.42 3.07 -7.97
CA GLU A 185 18.84 3.77 -9.11
C GLU A 185 18.45 5.23 -8.81
N TYR A 186 18.27 5.59 -7.53
CA TYR A 186 17.88 6.93 -7.08
C TYR A 186 18.76 7.41 -5.91
N PRO A 187 20.07 7.55 -6.11
CA PRO A 187 21.06 7.78 -5.01
C PRO A 187 21.00 9.19 -4.39
N GLU A 188 20.14 10.10 -4.88
CA GLU A 188 20.03 11.51 -4.40
C GLU A 188 18.80 11.74 -3.53
#